data_fb2bab8f72fbc569fa451398c89a94a0
#
_entry.id   fb2bab8f72fbc569fa451398c89a94a0
#
_cell.length_a   1.000
_cell.length_b   1.000
_cell.length_c   1.000
_cell.angle_alpha   90.00
_cell.angle_beta   90.00
_cell.angle_gamma   90.00
#
_symmetry.space_group_name_H-M   'P 1'
#
loop_
_entity.id
_entity.type
_entity.pdbx_description
1 polymer ?
#
loop_
_entity_poly.entity_id
_entity_poly.type
_entity_poly.pdbx_seq_one_letter_code
_entity_poly.pdbx_strand_id
1 'polypeptide(L)'
;PQGHLSREEVESIFAYVDNYAPPVAAVGGGVSSGDSITTESDSSEYWWWIISFILVFVLFAILGVRRELSAAVAAKEGLLVDPTSTFVTSAQQWFLRNWFVTVLLVVGVALFAGVELFGRAYQLGVYEDYMPSQPVAYSHKLHAGKMGIECKYCHHSAEKSKHAGIPSVNVCMNCHAIVHEGPQYGTEEIDKLHKASGYNKNKQAYTTDEFGDRIEEPIVWNKAHNLPDHVYFSHAQHVHTNTGNIDCRQCHGPVQTYQLGRFSTID
;
A
#
# COMPACT_ATOMS: atom_id res chain seq x y z
N PRO A 1 -15.28 43.78 -1.70
CA PRO A 1 -16.39 43.23 -2.42
C PRO A 1 -15.97 41.85 -2.94
N GLN A 2 -16.34 40.81 -2.24
CA GLN A 2 -16.16 39.45 -2.70
C GLN A 2 -17.23 39.22 -3.78
N GLY A 3 -16.79 39.13 -5.04
CA GLY A 3 -17.67 38.83 -6.16
C GLY A 3 -18.23 37.41 -5.98
N HIS A 4 -19.51 37.34 -5.73
CA HIS A 4 -20.24 36.06 -5.81
C HIS A 4 -20.34 35.67 -7.27
N LEU A 5 -19.90 34.46 -7.58
CA LEU A 5 -20.10 33.87 -8.90
C LEU A 5 -21.58 33.77 -9.18
N SER A 6 -22.02 34.16 -10.35
CA SER A 6 -23.40 33.96 -10.77
C SER A 6 -23.66 32.48 -11.00
N ARG A 7 -24.93 32.09 -10.94
CA ARG A 7 -25.33 30.69 -11.20
C ARG A 7 -24.87 30.18 -12.56
N GLU A 8 -24.88 31.04 -13.58
CA GLU A 8 -24.39 30.74 -14.93
C GLU A 8 -22.87 30.48 -14.95
N GLU A 9 -22.09 31.27 -14.19
CA GLU A 9 -20.65 31.03 -14.06
C GLU A 9 -20.35 29.71 -13.36
N VAL A 10 -21.12 29.34 -12.34
CA VAL A 10 -21.01 28.06 -11.66
C VAL A 10 -21.38 26.90 -12.60
N GLU A 11 -22.47 27.01 -13.34
CA GLU A 11 -22.88 26.00 -14.34
C GLU A 11 -21.84 25.86 -15.47
N SER A 12 -21.23 26.98 -15.90
CA SER A 12 -20.15 26.94 -16.89
C SER A 12 -18.89 26.23 -16.38
N ILE A 13 -18.57 26.41 -15.11
CA ILE A 13 -17.46 25.69 -14.44
C ILE A 13 -17.75 24.17 -14.39
N PHE A 14 -18.97 23.79 -14.04
CA PHE A 14 -19.36 22.38 -14.06
C PHE A 14 -19.32 21.78 -15.46
N ALA A 15 -19.87 22.50 -16.47
CA ALA A 15 -19.80 22.06 -17.85
C ALA A 15 -18.36 21.94 -18.37
N TYR A 16 -17.46 22.81 -17.93
CA TYR A 16 -16.04 22.71 -18.24
C TYR A 16 -15.40 21.51 -17.57
N VAL A 17 -15.70 21.24 -16.30
CA VAL A 17 -15.16 20.08 -15.55
C VAL A 17 -15.66 18.76 -16.15
N ASP A 18 -16.92 18.69 -16.55
CA ASP A 18 -17.50 17.48 -17.14
C ASP A 18 -16.95 17.17 -18.56
N ASN A 19 -16.58 18.22 -19.30
CA ASN A 19 -16.02 18.11 -20.65
C ASN A 19 -14.47 18.24 -20.69
N TYR A 20 -13.82 18.46 -19.56
CA TYR A 20 -12.37 18.63 -19.51
C TYR A 20 -11.67 17.30 -19.77
N ALA A 21 -11.13 17.16 -20.98
CA ALA A 21 -10.12 16.16 -21.28
C ALA A 21 -8.74 16.82 -21.00
N PRO A 22 -8.00 16.40 -19.95
CA PRO A 22 -6.67 16.95 -19.72
C PRO A 22 -5.80 16.71 -20.96
N PRO A 23 -4.91 17.65 -21.33
CA PRO A 23 -3.97 17.43 -22.41
C PRO A 23 -3.19 16.16 -22.07
N VAL A 24 -3.29 15.18 -22.98
CA VAL A 24 -2.57 13.90 -22.83
C VAL A 24 -1.09 14.27 -22.91
N ALA A 25 -0.43 14.39 -21.76
CA ALA A 25 1.02 14.40 -21.73
C ALA A 25 1.42 13.09 -22.39
N ALA A 26 2.16 13.18 -23.50
CA ALA A 26 2.63 12.03 -24.26
C ALA A 26 3.60 11.22 -23.39
N VAL A 27 3.06 10.37 -22.54
CA VAL A 27 3.76 9.26 -21.92
C VAL A 27 3.59 8.09 -22.87
N GLY A 28 4.62 7.84 -23.68
CA GLY A 28 4.68 6.66 -24.52
C GLY A 28 4.60 5.41 -23.66
N GLY A 29 3.58 4.61 -23.88
CA GLY A 29 3.38 3.33 -23.21
C GLY A 29 1.90 3.03 -23.08
N GLY A 30 1.33 2.33 -24.06
CA GLY A 30 -0.07 1.94 -24.07
C GLY A 30 -0.43 1.11 -22.85
N VAL A 31 -1.38 1.61 -22.06
CA VAL A 31 -2.13 0.80 -21.10
C VAL A 31 -3.52 0.63 -21.66
N SER A 32 -3.79 -0.58 -22.12
CA SER A 32 -5.10 -1.07 -22.52
C SER A 32 -6.10 -0.87 -21.38
N SER A 33 -7.19 -0.20 -21.66
CA SER A 33 -8.35 -0.08 -20.79
C SER A 33 -9.00 -1.45 -20.61
N GLY A 34 -9.05 -1.93 -19.39
CA GLY A 34 -9.90 -3.05 -18.99
C GLY A 34 -9.19 -4.14 -18.22
N ASP A 35 -8.67 -3.82 -17.05
CA ASP A 35 -8.43 -4.85 -16.05
C ASP A 35 -8.90 -4.34 -14.69
N SER A 36 -9.98 -4.97 -14.21
CA SER A 36 -10.32 -5.03 -12.81
C SER A 36 -9.09 -5.51 -12.06
N ILE A 37 -8.54 -4.65 -11.19
CA ILE A 37 -7.50 -5.07 -10.25
C ILE A 37 -8.16 -6.07 -9.29
N THR A 38 -8.18 -7.32 -9.68
CA THR A 38 -8.21 -8.42 -8.73
C THR A 38 -6.84 -8.39 -8.07
N THR A 39 -6.82 -8.14 -6.78
CA THR A 39 -5.68 -8.49 -5.94
C THR A 39 -5.51 -10.00 -6.03
N GLU A 40 -4.81 -10.48 -7.05
CA GLU A 40 -4.21 -11.80 -6.98
C GLU A 40 -3.18 -11.74 -5.86
N SER A 41 -3.60 -12.21 -4.69
CA SER A 41 -2.65 -12.68 -3.70
C SER A 41 -1.76 -13.67 -4.44
N ASP A 42 -0.47 -13.42 -4.42
CA ASP A 42 0.55 -14.26 -5.08
C ASP A 42 0.54 -15.66 -4.45
N SER A 43 -0.51 -16.44 -4.82
CA SER A 43 -0.66 -17.83 -4.40
C SER A 43 0.30 -18.75 -5.17
N SER A 44 1.02 -18.20 -6.16
CA SER A 44 1.89 -19.00 -7.02
C SER A 44 3.11 -19.54 -6.27
N GLU A 45 3.64 -18.81 -5.30
CA GLU A 45 4.79 -19.26 -4.52
C GLU A 45 4.50 -20.48 -3.65
N TYR A 46 3.30 -20.60 -3.08
CA TYR A 46 2.95 -21.75 -2.25
C TYR A 46 2.88 -23.08 -3.03
N TRP A 47 2.54 -23.02 -4.33
CA TRP A 47 2.45 -24.22 -5.16
C TRP A 47 3.83 -24.87 -5.37
N TRP A 48 4.90 -24.10 -5.48
CA TRP A 48 6.25 -24.64 -5.59
C TRP A 48 6.68 -25.38 -4.33
N TRP A 49 6.31 -24.90 -3.16
CA TRP A 49 6.56 -25.58 -1.90
C TRP A 49 5.74 -26.86 -1.79
N ILE A 50 4.47 -26.84 -2.15
CA ILE A 50 3.60 -28.03 -2.16
C ILE A 50 4.16 -29.08 -3.11
N ILE A 51 4.51 -28.72 -4.34
CA ILE A 51 5.10 -29.61 -5.33
C ILE A 51 6.42 -30.19 -4.81
N SER A 52 7.29 -29.37 -4.21
CA SER A 52 8.54 -29.81 -3.61
C SER A 52 8.33 -30.81 -2.48
N PHE A 53 7.38 -30.58 -1.59
CA PHE A 53 7.00 -31.50 -0.52
C PHE A 53 6.47 -32.84 -1.09
N ILE A 54 5.62 -32.79 -2.09
CA ILE A 54 5.09 -34.00 -2.75
C ILE A 54 6.25 -34.78 -3.41
N LEU A 55 7.16 -34.14 -4.13
CA LEU A 55 8.30 -34.78 -4.75
C LEU A 55 9.23 -35.45 -3.73
N VAL A 56 9.51 -34.77 -2.62
CA VAL A 56 10.31 -35.33 -1.52
C VAL A 56 9.60 -36.55 -0.91
N PHE A 57 8.29 -36.44 -0.66
CA PHE A 57 7.51 -37.57 -0.12
C PHE A 57 7.49 -38.78 -1.07
N VAL A 58 7.29 -38.53 -2.38
CA VAL A 58 7.34 -39.58 -3.41
C VAL A 58 8.73 -40.21 -3.47
N LEU A 59 9.80 -39.42 -3.39
CA LEU A 59 11.16 -39.95 -3.33
C LEU A 59 11.37 -40.89 -2.13
N PHE A 60 10.93 -40.48 -0.94
CA PHE A 60 11.00 -41.31 0.25
C PHE A 60 10.19 -42.58 0.12
N ALA A 61 8.99 -42.53 -0.47
CA ALA A 61 8.15 -43.70 -0.73
C ALA A 61 8.85 -44.69 -1.69
N ILE A 62 9.45 -44.19 -2.78
CA ILE A 62 10.20 -45.00 -3.75
C ILE A 62 11.41 -45.69 -3.07
N LEU A 63 12.15 -44.92 -2.25
CA LEU A 63 13.29 -45.46 -1.50
C LEU A 63 12.84 -46.56 -0.49
N GLY A 64 11.67 -46.36 0.16
CA GLY A 64 11.06 -47.35 1.05
C GLY A 64 10.68 -48.62 0.31
N VAL A 65 9.97 -48.49 -0.81
CA VAL A 65 9.56 -49.67 -1.64
C VAL A 65 10.77 -50.42 -2.18
N ARG A 66 11.78 -49.69 -2.68
CA ARG A 66 13.03 -50.32 -3.16
C ARG A 66 13.72 -51.13 -2.07
N ARG A 67 13.70 -50.65 -0.84
CA ARG A 67 14.29 -51.31 0.30
C ARG A 67 13.52 -52.60 0.64
N GLU A 68 12.20 -52.53 0.75
CA GLU A 68 11.36 -53.70 1.01
C GLU A 68 11.53 -54.77 -0.06
N LEU A 69 11.60 -54.34 -1.32
CA LEU A 69 11.84 -55.23 -2.46
C LEU A 69 13.21 -55.90 -2.37
N SER A 70 14.26 -55.12 -2.03
CA SER A 70 15.62 -55.68 -1.88
C SER A 70 15.71 -56.67 -0.70
N ALA A 71 15.01 -56.40 0.40
CA ALA A 71 14.92 -57.28 1.53
C ALA A 71 14.20 -58.60 1.18
N ALA A 72 13.10 -58.53 0.42
CA ALA A 72 12.35 -59.70 -0.06
C ALA A 72 13.18 -60.56 -1.03
N VAL A 73 13.97 -59.97 -1.91
CA VAL A 73 14.87 -60.68 -2.79
C VAL A 73 15.99 -61.38 -2.01
N ALA A 74 16.63 -60.66 -1.06
CA ALA A 74 17.68 -61.23 -0.21
C ALA A 74 17.17 -62.42 0.63
N ALA A 75 15.93 -62.32 1.17
CA ALA A 75 15.30 -63.39 1.90
C ALA A 75 15.05 -64.63 1.01
N LYS A 76 14.68 -64.43 -0.27
CA LYS A 76 14.52 -65.52 -1.26
C LYS A 76 15.83 -66.22 -1.62
N GLU A 77 16.93 -65.50 -1.58
CA GLU A 77 18.26 -66.01 -1.83
C GLU A 77 18.93 -66.66 -0.59
N GLY A 78 18.23 -66.70 0.54
CA GLY A 78 18.71 -67.29 1.79
C GLY A 78 19.75 -66.44 2.53
N LEU A 79 19.92 -65.20 2.15
CA LEU A 79 20.75 -64.25 2.86
C LEU A 79 20.05 -63.77 4.14
N LEU A 80 20.76 -63.85 5.29
CA LEU A 80 20.26 -63.34 6.56
C LEU A 80 20.08 -61.83 6.50
N VAL A 81 18.86 -61.35 6.36
CA VAL A 81 18.52 -59.92 6.49
C VAL A 81 18.37 -59.62 7.98
N ASP A 82 19.11 -58.68 8.49
CA ASP A 82 18.98 -58.21 9.88
C ASP A 82 17.56 -57.61 10.09
N PRO A 83 16.68 -58.29 10.87
CA PRO A 83 15.30 -57.84 11.06
C PRO A 83 15.19 -56.60 11.92
N THR A 84 16.28 -56.12 12.52
CA THR A 84 16.32 -54.99 13.46
C THR A 84 16.57 -53.65 12.78
N SER A 85 16.94 -53.65 11.49
CA SER A 85 17.22 -52.43 10.77
C SER A 85 15.93 -51.72 10.31
N THR A 86 15.42 -50.85 11.14
CA THR A 86 14.30 -49.98 10.75
C THR A 86 14.79 -48.87 9.78
N PHE A 87 13.86 -48.30 8.99
CA PHE A 87 14.15 -47.18 8.11
C PHE A 87 14.89 -46.04 8.84
N VAL A 88 14.47 -45.76 10.06
CA VAL A 88 15.05 -44.74 10.93
C VAL A 88 16.52 -45.01 11.24
N THR A 89 16.86 -46.25 11.63
CA THR A 89 18.24 -46.64 11.93
C THR A 89 19.15 -46.58 10.72
N SER A 90 18.64 -46.97 9.54
CA SER A 90 19.41 -46.87 8.29
C SER A 90 19.62 -45.45 7.83
N ALA A 91 18.61 -44.56 7.97
CA ALA A 91 18.74 -43.16 7.69
C ALA A 91 19.76 -42.50 8.67
N GLN A 92 19.65 -42.81 9.96
CA GLN A 92 20.60 -42.28 10.96
C GLN A 92 22.04 -42.71 10.66
N GLN A 93 22.26 -44.00 10.31
CA GLN A 93 23.58 -44.49 9.92
C GLN A 93 24.09 -43.81 8.64
N TRP A 94 23.20 -43.55 7.67
CA TRP A 94 23.57 -42.84 6.45
C TRP A 94 24.02 -41.40 6.75
N PHE A 95 23.27 -40.67 7.59
CA PHE A 95 23.62 -39.31 8.01
C PHE A 95 24.94 -39.26 8.77
N LEU A 96 25.18 -40.20 9.69
CA LEU A 96 26.45 -40.29 10.43
C LEU A 96 27.62 -40.64 9.51
N ARG A 97 27.42 -41.55 8.57
CA ARG A 97 28.46 -41.93 7.61
C ARG A 97 28.79 -40.80 6.64
N ASN A 98 27.78 -40.00 6.26
CA ASN A 98 27.93 -38.89 5.35
C ASN A 98 27.88 -37.54 6.11
N TRP A 99 28.60 -37.48 7.24
CA TRP A 99 28.54 -36.32 8.16
C TRP A 99 28.78 -34.99 7.45
N PHE A 100 29.67 -34.93 6.45
CA PHE A 100 29.94 -33.72 5.68
C PHE A 100 28.73 -33.23 4.90
N VAL A 101 28.01 -34.14 4.23
CA VAL A 101 26.76 -33.84 3.50
C VAL A 101 25.69 -33.39 4.49
N THR A 102 25.62 -34.06 5.64
CA THR A 102 24.68 -33.69 6.71
C THR A 102 24.93 -32.29 7.22
N VAL A 103 26.20 -31.94 7.49
CA VAL A 103 26.57 -30.59 7.93
C VAL A 103 26.24 -29.55 6.86
N LEU A 104 26.56 -29.82 5.59
CA LEU A 104 26.20 -28.88 4.49
C LEU A 104 24.69 -28.67 4.39
N LEU A 105 23.91 -29.74 4.57
CA LEU A 105 22.45 -29.65 4.51
C LEU A 105 21.91 -28.83 5.68
N VAL A 106 22.40 -29.08 6.90
CA VAL A 106 22.01 -28.34 8.10
C VAL A 106 22.38 -26.86 7.98
N VAL A 107 23.61 -26.57 7.51
CA VAL A 107 24.05 -25.19 7.28
C VAL A 107 23.19 -24.51 6.20
N GLY A 108 22.91 -25.23 5.10
CA GLY A 108 22.04 -24.71 4.03
C GLY A 108 20.64 -24.37 4.54
N VAL A 109 20.03 -25.25 5.31
CA VAL A 109 18.71 -25.02 5.92
C VAL A 109 18.77 -23.86 6.94
N ALA A 110 19.82 -23.78 7.74
CA ALA A 110 19.99 -22.72 8.71
C ALA A 110 20.18 -21.35 8.03
N LEU A 111 20.95 -21.28 6.96
CA LEU A 111 21.12 -20.05 6.16
C LEU A 111 19.81 -19.64 5.49
N PHE A 112 19.10 -20.59 4.89
CA PHE A 112 17.80 -20.30 4.29
C PHE A 112 16.80 -19.78 5.32
N ALA A 113 16.66 -20.47 6.44
CA ALA A 113 15.80 -20.03 7.54
C ALA A 113 16.24 -18.66 8.12
N GLY A 114 17.54 -18.41 8.17
CA GLY A 114 18.09 -17.12 8.60
C GLY A 114 17.72 -15.98 7.66
N VAL A 115 17.81 -16.19 6.35
CA VAL A 115 17.43 -15.20 5.33
C VAL A 115 15.93 -14.91 5.41
N GLU A 116 15.09 -15.94 5.50
CA GLU A 116 13.64 -15.80 5.64
C GLU A 116 13.26 -15.07 6.92
N LEU A 117 13.85 -15.46 8.05
CA LEU A 117 13.60 -14.81 9.33
C LEU A 117 14.04 -13.35 9.33
N PHE A 118 15.22 -13.06 8.75
CA PHE A 118 15.71 -11.69 8.60
C PHE A 118 14.81 -10.86 7.70
N GLY A 119 14.39 -11.40 6.55
CA GLY A 119 13.45 -10.72 5.64
C GLY A 119 12.14 -10.36 6.35
N ARG A 120 11.55 -11.30 7.09
CA ARG A 120 10.34 -11.04 7.88
C ARG A 120 10.57 -10.03 9.00
N ALA A 121 11.72 -10.12 9.69
CA ALA A 121 12.07 -9.18 10.74
C ALA A 121 12.30 -7.77 10.20
N TYR A 122 12.90 -7.65 9.01
CA TYR A 122 13.13 -6.36 8.34
C TYR A 122 11.82 -5.66 7.95
N GLN A 123 10.78 -6.44 7.66
CA GLN A 123 9.45 -5.90 7.33
C GLN A 123 8.60 -5.55 8.56
N LEU A 124 9.09 -5.84 9.79
CA LEU A 124 8.36 -5.45 10.99
C LEU A 124 8.24 -3.93 11.09
N GLY A 125 6.99 -3.45 11.10
CA GLY A 125 6.68 -2.02 11.14
C GLY A 125 6.66 -1.32 9.78
N VAL A 126 6.92 -2.05 8.69
CA VAL A 126 6.67 -1.58 7.31
C VAL A 126 5.26 -2.00 6.93
N TYR A 127 4.37 -1.02 6.80
CA TYR A 127 2.98 -1.24 6.43
C TYR A 127 2.79 -0.84 4.97
N GLU A 128 3.00 -1.78 4.07
CA GLU A 128 2.67 -1.59 2.65
C GLU A 128 1.15 -1.47 2.50
N ASP A 129 0.73 -0.61 1.58
CA ASP A 129 -0.70 -0.40 1.26
C ASP A 129 -1.59 -0.01 2.46
N TYR A 130 -1.00 0.50 3.52
CA TYR A 130 -1.76 0.96 4.68
C TYR A 130 -2.71 2.10 4.30
N MET A 131 -3.99 1.84 4.39
CA MET A 131 -5.05 2.78 4.03
C MET A 131 -6.06 2.88 5.18
N PRO A 132 -5.76 3.70 6.20
CA PRO A 132 -6.66 3.87 7.32
C PRO A 132 -7.94 4.60 6.89
N SER A 133 -9.07 4.27 7.53
CA SER A 133 -10.28 5.05 7.38
C SER A 133 -10.05 6.47 7.87
N GLN A 134 -10.54 7.46 7.13
CA GLN A 134 -10.39 8.86 7.47
C GLN A 134 -11.73 9.44 7.98
N PRO A 135 -11.71 10.44 8.86
CA PRO A 135 -12.94 11.07 9.35
C PRO A 135 -13.76 11.73 8.24
N VAL A 136 -13.11 12.22 7.20
CA VAL A 136 -13.73 12.72 5.97
C VAL A 136 -13.18 11.92 4.79
N ALA A 137 -14.07 11.36 3.96
CA ALA A 137 -13.69 10.57 2.79
C ALA A 137 -13.25 11.47 1.63
N TYR A 138 -12.01 11.99 1.71
CA TYR A 138 -11.44 12.83 0.68
C TYR A 138 -10.93 12.00 -0.51
N SER A 139 -11.31 12.42 -1.73
CA SER A 139 -10.90 11.74 -2.96
C SER A 139 -9.83 12.52 -3.72
N HIS A 140 -8.59 12.04 -3.70
CA HIS A 140 -7.54 12.55 -4.57
C HIS A 140 -7.87 12.33 -6.04
N LYS A 141 -8.52 11.21 -6.37
CA LYS A 141 -8.96 10.89 -7.74
C LYS A 141 -9.89 11.96 -8.31
N LEU A 142 -10.78 12.52 -7.49
CA LEU A 142 -11.67 13.58 -7.93
C LEU A 142 -10.91 14.91 -8.05
N HIS A 143 -10.24 15.35 -6.97
CA HIS A 143 -9.64 16.68 -6.91
C HIS A 143 -8.37 16.80 -7.76
N ALA A 144 -7.39 15.94 -7.56
CA ALA A 144 -6.14 15.99 -8.30
C ALA A 144 -6.23 15.27 -9.66
N GLY A 145 -7.02 14.18 -9.77
CA GLY A 145 -7.15 13.43 -11.00
C GLY A 145 -8.10 14.09 -12.01
N LYS A 146 -9.39 14.18 -11.68
CA LYS A 146 -10.40 14.71 -12.62
C LYS A 146 -10.37 16.24 -12.74
N MET A 147 -10.24 16.94 -11.61
CA MET A 147 -10.28 18.41 -11.60
C MET A 147 -8.91 19.04 -11.87
N GLY A 148 -7.82 18.25 -11.84
CA GLY A 148 -6.46 18.73 -12.11
C GLY A 148 -5.93 19.72 -11.08
N ILE A 149 -6.43 19.70 -9.83
CA ILE A 149 -5.94 20.57 -8.78
C ILE A 149 -4.52 20.17 -8.42
N GLU A 150 -3.59 21.13 -8.49
CA GLU A 150 -2.18 20.92 -8.15
C GLU A 150 -1.99 20.48 -6.71
N CYS A 151 -1.08 19.51 -6.50
CA CYS A 151 -0.76 18.98 -5.16
C CYS A 151 -0.40 20.09 -4.18
N LYS A 152 0.38 21.06 -4.63
CA LYS A 152 0.88 22.19 -3.83
C LYS A 152 -0.20 23.19 -3.45
N TYR A 153 -1.37 23.17 -4.09
CA TYR A 153 -2.51 24.00 -3.69
C TYR A 153 -2.99 23.62 -2.29
N CYS A 154 -3.08 22.33 -2.03
CA CYS A 154 -3.50 21.82 -0.73
C CYS A 154 -2.29 21.58 0.21
N HIS A 155 -1.22 21.00 -0.30
CA HIS A 155 0.01 20.72 0.43
C HIS A 155 1.05 21.84 0.28
N HIS A 156 0.62 23.09 0.50
CA HIS A 156 1.40 24.29 0.25
C HIS A 156 2.68 24.40 1.11
N SER A 157 2.74 23.71 2.23
CA SER A 157 3.92 23.68 3.10
C SER A 157 5.06 22.80 2.56
N ALA A 158 4.80 21.95 1.57
CA ALA A 158 5.80 21.03 1.02
C ALA A 158 7.05 21.74 0.47
N GLU A 159 6.88 22.92 -0.13
CA GLU A 159 8.01 23.70 -0.66
C GLU A 159 8.75 24.53 0.40
N LYS A 160 8.20 24.67 1.59
CA LYS A 160 8.69 25.60 2.61
C LYS A 160 9.10 24.92 3.92
N SER A 161 8.69 23.69 4.12
CA SER A 161 8.83 22.97 5.38
C SER A 161 9.36 21.54 5.17
N LYS A 162 9.84 20.94 6.25
CA LYS A 162 10.13 19.51 6.25
C LYS A 162 8.88 18.65 6.08
N HIS A 163 7.72 19.15 6.50
CA HIS A 163 6.45 18.44 6.38
C HIS A 163 5.58 19.06 5.27
N ALA A 164 5.03 18.23 4.40
CA ALA A 164 4.07 18.68 3.41
C ALA A 164 2.76 19.16 4.07
N GLY A 165 2.41 18.55 5.21
CA GLY A 165 1.22 18.88 5.97
C GLY A 165 -0.08 18.38 5.33
N ILE A 166 -1.10 18.25 6.15
CA ILE A 166 -2.48 18.12 5.70
C ILE A 166 -3.07 19.53 5.66
N PRO A 167 -3.79 19.92 4.57
CA PRO A 167 -4.35 21.25 4.48
C PRO A 167 -5.33 21.52 5.62
N SER A 168 -5.35 22.76 6.10
CA SER A 168 -6.38 23.19 7.04
C SER A 168 -7.75 23.18 6.39
N VAL A 169 -8.80 23.07 7.19
CA VAL A 169 -10.18 23.08 6.69
C VAL A 169 -10.50 24.34 5.86
N ASN A 170 -9.85 25.45 6.14
CA ASN A 170 -10.03 26.70 5.40
C ASN A 170 -9.65 26.56 3.90
N VAL A 171 -8.65 25.76 3.57
CA VAL A 171 -8.28 25.49 2.17
C VAL A 171 -9.41 24.77 1.44
N CYS A 172 -10.04 23.83 2.11
CA CYS A 172 -11.20 23.12 1.57
C CYS A 172 -12.38 24.06 1.35
N MET A 173 -12.60 24.97 2.30
CA MET A 173 -13.69 25.94 2.26
C MET A 173 -13.55 27.01 1.17
N ASN A 174 -12.41 27.16 0.53
CA ASN A 174 -12.29 28.01 -0.66
C ASN A 174 -13.27 27.61 -1.79
N CYS A 175 -13.56 26.32 -1.88
CA CYS A 175 -14.54 25.78 -2.85
C CYS A 175 -15.82 25.31 -2.15
N HIS A 176 -15.70 24.62 -1.01
CA HIS A 176 -16.84 23.99 -0.35
C HIS A 176 -17.73 24.95 0.45
N ALA A 177 -17.42 26.24 0.51
CA ALA A 177 -18.38 27.27 0.89
C ALA A 177 -19.49 27.46 -0.15
N ILE A 178 -19.27 27.01 -1.39
CA ILE A 178 -20.22 27.13 -2.50
C ILE A 178 -20.65 25.74 -2.99
N VAL A 179 -19.70 24.80 -3.09
CA VAL A 179 -19.93 23.41 -3.53
C VAL A 179 -20.34 22.59 -2.32
N HIS A 180 -21.63 22.30 -2.21
CA HIS A 180 -22.23 21.62 -1.03
C HIS A 180 -22.49 20.14 -1.28
N GLU A 181 -22.28 19.65 -2.49
CA GLU A 181 -22.57 18.28 -2.88
C GLU A 181 -21.44 17.72 -3.76
N GLY A 182 -21.12 16.46 -3.57
CA GLY A 182 -20.11 15.73 -4.34
C GLY A 182 -20.71 14.55 -5.11
N PRO A 183 -20.11 14.13 -6.23
CA PRO A 183 -20.67 13.09 -7.10
C PRO A 183 -20.70 11.70 -6.48
N GLN A 184 -19.89 11.45 -5.45
CA GLN A 184 -19.74 10.13 -4.87
C GLN A 184 -20.45 9.95 -3.52
N TYR A 185 -20.36 10.95 -2.65
CA TYR A 185 -20.89 10.88 -1.28
C TYR A 185 -22.04 11.87 -1.04
N GLY A 186 -22.54 12.52 -2.09
CA GLY A 186 -23.57 13.54 -1.95
C GLY A 186 -23.12 14.67 -1.03
N THR A 187 -23.97 15.01 -0.05
CA THR A 187 -23.69 16.07 0.92
C THR A 187 -22.98 15.58 2.19
N GLU A 188 -22.97 14.28 2.46
CA GLU A 188 -22.57 13.73 3.76
C GLU A 188 -21.16 14.15 4.19
N GLU A 189 -20.17 13.95 3.33
CA GLU A 189 -18.78 14.25 3.64
C GLU A 189 -18.50 15.75 3.68
N ILE A 190 -19.23 16.53 2.87
CA ILE A 190 -19.14 17.99 2.87
C ILE A 190 -19.80 18.59 4.11
N ASP A 191 -20.87 17.99 4.60
CA ASP A 191 -21.51 18.42 5.84
C ASP A 191 -20.57 18.24 7.06
N LYS A 192 -19.73 17.17 7.08
CA LYS A 192 -18.67 17.02 8.07
C LYS A 192 -17.65 18.16 7.99
N LEU A 193 -17.29 18.56 6.78
CA LEU A 193 -16.37 19.65 6.52
C LEU A 193 -16.97 20.99 6.96
N HIS A 194 -18.25 21.26 6.65
CA HIS A 194 -18.96 22.44 7.12
C HIS A 194 -19.00 22.50 8.65
N LYS A 195 -19.29 21.39 9.30
CA LYS A 195 -19.26 21.30 10.76
C LYS A 195 -17.87 21.64 11.31
N ALA A 196 -16.82 21.04 10.72
CA ALA A 196 -15.44 21.26 11.15
C ALA A 196 -14.99 22.73 11.00
N SER A 197 -15.45 23.39 9.95
CA SER A 197 -15.14 24.80 9.69
C SER A 197 -16.04 25.79 10.41
N GLY A 198 -17.08 25.34 11.09
CA GLY A 198 -18.12 26.20 11.67
C GLY A 198 -19.01 26.88 10.63
N TYR A 199 -19.00 26.40 9.37
CA TYR A 199 -19.77 27.01 8.30
C TYR A 199 -21.22 26.55 8.28
N ASN A 200 -22.15 27.51 8.24
CA ASN A 200 -23.57 27.24 8.12
C ASN A 200 -24.05 27.49 6.69
N LYS A 201 -24.33 26.41 5.94
CA LYS A 201 -24.73 26.47 4.53
C LYS A 201 -26.04 27.24 4.29
N ASN A 202 -26.97 27.23 5.28
CA ASN A 202 -28.25 27.94 5.14
C ASN A 202 -28.11 29.46 5.32
N LYS A 203 -27.17 29.87 6.16
CA LYS A 203 -26.84 31.28 6.39
C LYS A 203 -25.73 31.79 5.51
N GLN A 204 -25.04 30.90 4.80
CA GLN A 204 -23.83 31.19 4.01
C GLN A 204 -22.78 31.97 4.82
N ALA A 205 -22.64 31.65 6.10
CA ALA A 205 -21.80 32.36 7.04
C ALA A 205 -21.16 31.40 8.04
N TYR A 206 -20.04 31.81 8.59
CA TYR A 206 -19.39 31.10 9.68
C TYR A 206 -20.06 31.42 11.02
N THR A 207 -20.15 30.42 11.88
CA THR A 207 -20.58 30.60 13.24
C THR A 207 -19.43 31.19 14.05
N THR A 208 -19.69 32.25 14.77
CA THR A 208 -18.70 32.93 15.62
C THR A 208 -19.14 32.89 17.07
N ASP A 209 -18.18 32.95 17.98
CA ASP A 209 -18.40 33.13 19.39
C ASP A 209 -18.72 34.61 19.74
N GLU A 210 -18.79 34.90 21.04
CA GLU A 210 -19.07 36.25 21.55
C GLU A 210 -17.97 37.27 21.27
N PHE A 211 -16.75 36.80 20.94
CA PHE A 211 -15.60 37.62 20.57
C PHE A 211 -15.45 37.83 19.06
N GLY A 212 -16.28 37.13 18.25
CA GLY A 212 -16.25 37.16 16.80
C GLY A 212 -15.31 36.14 16.19
N ASP A 213 -14.69 35.25 16.99
CA ASP A 213 -13.83 34.19 16.52
C ASP A 213 -14.67 33.01 15.97
N ARG A 214 -14.18 32.37 14.92
CA ARG A 214 -14.87 31.21 14.32
C ARG A 214 -14.87 30.02 15.29
N ILE A 215 -16.03 29.39 15.44
CA ILE A 215 -16.15 28.14 16.18
C ILE A 215 -15.81 27.01 15.23
N GLU A 216 -14.58 26.51 15.30
CA GLU A 216 -14.05 25.44 14.45
C GLU A 216 -13.84 24.16 15.27
N GLU A 217 -14.15 23.00 14.67
CA GLU A 217 -13.86 21.68 15.24
C GLU A 217 -12.80 21.00 14.35
N PRO A 218 -11.53 20.86 14.79
CA PRO A 218 -10.47 20.35 13.95
C PRO A 218 -10.75 18.92 13.50
N ILE A 219 -10.50 18.62 12.21
CA ILE A 219 -10.56 17.25 11.69
C ILE A 219 -9.31 16.50 12.16
N VAL A 220 -9.52 15.45 12.94
CA VAL A 220 -8.43 14.58 13.42
C VAL A 220 -8.16 13.49 12.37
N TRP A 221 -7.24 13.76 11.48
CA TRP A 221 -6.86 12.84 10.43
C TRP A 221 -6.03 11.67 10.95
N ASN A 222 -6.31 10.48 10.45
CA ASN A 222 -5.49 9.30 10.72
C ASN A 222 -4.22 9.36 9.86
N LYS A 223 -3.06 9.33 10.52
CA LYS A 223 -1.75 9.44 9.86
C LYS A 223 -1.48 8.19 9.01
N ALA A 224 -1.37 8.35 7.70
CA ALA A 224 -1.04 7.27 6.77
C ALA A 224 0.47 7.08 6.65
N HIS A 225 1.25 8.16 6.57
CA HIS A 225 2.71 8.10 6.44
C HIS A 225 3.37 8.29 7.81
N ASN A 226 4.26 7.38 8.18
CA ASN A 226 5.01 7.45 9.42
C ASN A 226 6.51 7.33 9.16
N LEU A 227 7.22 8.44 9.32
CA LEU A 227 8.68 8.46 9.28
C LEU A 227 9.20 8.13 10.69
N PRO A 228 10.13 7.18 10.85
CA PRO A 228 10.77 6.92 12.14
C PRO A 228 11.44 8.17 12.72
N ASP A 229 11.34 8.37 14.03
CA ASP A 229 11.80 9.60 14.70
C ASP A 229 13.30 9.89 14.53
N HIS A 230 14.10 8.85 14.28
CA HIS A 230 15.54 8.98 14.04
C HIS A 230 15.91 9.38 12.60
N VAL A 231 14.93 9.44 11.70
CA VAL A 231 15.14 9.82 10.29
C VAL A 231 14.71 11.25 10.05
N TYR A 232 15.60 12.04 9.47
CA TYR A 232 15.27 13.39 9.03
C TYR A 232 15.00 13.40 7.52
N PHE A 233 13.81 13.86 7.17
CA PHE A 233 13.44 14.12 5.78
C PHE A 233 12.82 15.51 5.65
N SER A 234 13.21 16.24 4.62
CA SER A 234 12.69 17.58 4.34
C SER A 234 12.08 17.65 2.96
N HIS A 235 10.76 17.80 2.88
CA HIS A 235 10.08 18.02 1.61
C HIS A 235 10.63 19.22 0.85
N ALA A 236 10.85 20.34 1.54
CA ALA A 236 11.34 21.55 0.90
C ALA A 236 12.65 21.37 0.12
N GLN A 237 13.57 20.56 0.63
CA GLN A 237 14.83 20.28 -0.05
C GLN A 237 14.67 19.44 -1.31
N HIS A 238 13.63 18.61 -1.38
CA HIS A 238 13.39 17.70 -2.49
C HIS A 238 12.47 18.28 -3.55
N VAL A 239 11.40 18.99 -3.14
CA VAL A 239 10.34 19.39 -4.06
C VAL A 239 10.38 20.88 -4.47
N HIS A 240 11.18 21.70 -3.78
CA HIS A 240 11.31 23.11 -4.15
C HIS A 240 12.04 23.25 -5.49
N THR A 241 11.53 24.11 -6.37
CA THR A 241 12.01 24.27 -7.75
C THR A 241 13.49 24.66 -7.86
N ASN A 242 14.01 25.38 -6.88
CA ASN A 242 15.41 25.82 -6.86
C ASN A 242 16.37 24.81 -6.23
N THR A 243 15.87 23.70 -5.69
CA THR A 243 16.68 22.66 -5.03
C THR A 243 16.53 21.31 -5.75
N GLY A 244 15.63 20.46 -5.30
CA GLY A 244 15.45 19.11 -5.85
C GLY A 244 14.55 19.05 -7.08
N ASN A 245 13.50 19.87 -7.11
CA ASN A 245 12.47 19.88 -8.15
C ASN A 245 11.89 18.50 -8.49
N ILE A 246 11.78 17.64 -7.48
CA ILE A 246 11.26 16.28 -7.61
C ILE A 246 9.73 16.34 -7.62
N ASP A 247 9.10 15.67 -8.59
CA ASP A 247 7.64 15.54 -8.62
C ASP A 247 7.14 14.66 -7.46
N CYS A 248 6.02 15.07 -6.87
CA CYS A 248 5.42 14.38 -5.72
C CYS A 248 5.14 12.89 -6.00
N ARG A 249 4.75 12.57 -7.24
CA ARG A 249 4.40 11.22 -7.69
C ARG A 249 5.59 10.27 -7.79
N GLN A 250 6.81 10.79 -7.86
CA GLN A 250 8.02 9.94 -7.87
C GLN A 250 8.22 9.23 -6.53
N CYS A 251 7.73 9.81 -5.44
CA CYS A 251 7.81 9.21 -4.11
C CYS A 251 6.46 8.69 -3.62
N HIS A 252 5.36 9.38 -3.94
CA HIS A 252 4.02 9.02 -3.46
C HIS A 252 3.20 8.19 -4.45
N GLY A 253 3.77 7.84 -5.60
CA GLY A 253 3.07 7.09 -6.64
C GLY A 253 1.92 7.87 -7.29
N PRO A 254 1.01 7.20 -7.99
CA PRO A 254 -0.07 7.83 -8.74
C PRO A 254 -1.24 8.26 -7.84
N VAL A 255 -0.99 9.14 -6.86
CA VAL A 255 -1.98 9.60 -5.86
C VAL A 255 -3.26 10.12 -6.49
N GLN A 256 -3.16 10.76 -7.67
CA GLN A 256 -4.31 11.25 -8.44
C GLN A 256 -5.27 10.13 -8.92
N THR A 257 -4.93 8.87 -8.74
CA THR A 257 -5.80 7.73 -9.03
C THR A 257 -6.49 7.18 -7.78
N TYR A 258 -6.08 7.62 -6.59
CA TYR A 258 -6.55 7.07 -5.33
C TYR A 258 -7.84 7.72 -4.87
N GLN A 259 -8.81 6.87 -4.53
CA GLN A 259 -10.09 7.32 -3.97
C GLN A 259 -9.94 7.82 -2.54
N LEU A 260 -9.18 7.09 -1.73
CA LEU A 260 -8.80 7.45 -0.36
C LEU A 260 -7.28 7.59 -0.27
N GLY A 261 -6.79 8.26 0.76
CA GLY A 261 -5.36 8.35 1.01
C GLY A 261 -4.78 6.95 1.27
N ARG A 262 -3.84 6.52 0.42
CA ARG A 262 -3.15 5.25 0.51
C ARG A 262 -1.67 5.50 0.73
N PHE A 263 -1.05 4.70 1.57
CA PHE A 263 0.40 4.67 1.66
C PHE A 263 0.95 3.92 0.44
N SER A 264 1.65 4.62 -0.44
CA SER A 264 2.44 3.98 -1.49
C SER A 264 3.85 3.82 -0.95
N THR A 265 4.36 2.60 -0.95
CA THR A 265 5.78 2.35 -0.74
C THR A 265 6.57 2.98 -1.89
N ILE A 266 7.71 3.52 -1.56
CA ILE A 266 8.69 3.93 -2.56
C ILE A 266 9.37 2.62 -2.97
N ASP A 267 9.07 2.13 -4.18
CA ASP A 267 9.80 1.01 -4.79
C ASP A 267 11.21 1.43 -5.16
#